data_7faabd7325f4871fe532e082fd951c69
#
_entry.id   7faabd7325f4871fe532e082fd951c69
#
_cell.length_a   1.000
_cell.length_b   1.000
_cell.length_c   1.000
_cell.angle_alpha   90.00
_cell.angle_beta   90.00
_cell.angle_gamma   90.00
#
_symmetry.space_group_name_H-M   'P 1'
#
loop_
_entity.id
_entity.type
_entity.pdbx_description
1 polymer ?
#
loop_
_entity_poly.entity_id
_entity_poly.type
_entity_poly.pdbx_seq_one_letter_code
_entity_poly.pdbx_strand_id
1 'polypeptide(L)'
;GLGDVYKRQGPFFVRLTWHAAGTYRIGDGRGGAGTGAQRFSPLNSWPDNGNLDKARRLLWPIKQKYGQQISWADLLVLAGNAAIESMGGKTFGFGGGRPDIWHPEEDIYWGPEEEMLGNNRYVGERLLNNPLAAVQMGLIYVNPQGPDGNPDPKKSAHDIRETFGRMAMNDYETVALIAGGHTFGKSHGAGDDGLVGVGPEDAPMELSLIHISEPTRQCSISY
;
A
#
# COMPACT_ATOMS: atom_id res chain seq x y z
N GLY A 1 7.12 -22.92 13.43
CA GLY A 1 7.47 -22.48 14.78
C GLY A 1 7.10 -21.01 15.00
N LEU A 2 7.24 -20.50 16.23
CA LEU A 2 6.96 -19.08 16.57
C LEU A 2 7.69 -18.08 15.65
N GLY A 3 8.91 -18.41 15.20
CA GLY A 3 9.68 -17.57 14.27
C GLY A 3 8.99 -17.32 12.92
N ASP A 4 8.22 -18.27 12.41
CA ASP A 4 7.51 -18.10 11.13
C ASP A 4 6.28 -17.20 11.26
N VAL A 5 5.66 -17.16 12.44
CA VAL A 5 4.51 -16.28 12.71
C VAL A 5 4.98 -14.83 12.75
N TYR A 6 6.10 -14.55 13.41
CA TYR A 6 6.67 -13.20 13.47
C TYR A 6 7.15 -12.71 12.09
N LYS A 7 7.75 -13.57 11.28
CA LYS A 7 8.17 -13.22 9.92
C LYS A 7 7.01 -12.83 8.99
N ARG A 8 5.79 -13.31 9.28
CA ARG A 8 4.58 -12.97 8.50
C ARG A 8 3.88 -11.70 8.98
N GLN A 9 4.05 -11.34 10.24
CA GLN A 9 3.36 -10.16 10.81
C GLN A 9 4.04 -8.84 10.39
N GLY A 10 5.35 -8.81 10.26
CA GLY A 10 6.09 -7.62 9.87
C GLY A 10 5.61 -7.06 8.53
N PRO A 11 5.70 -7.81 7.42
CA PRO A 11 5.19 -7.38 6.12
C PRO A 11 3.72 -6.97 6.16
N PHE A 12 2.90 -7.66 6.94
CA PHE A 12 1.48 -7.36 7.11
C PHE A 12 1.22 -5.98 7.72
N PHE A 13 2.02 -5.58 8.71
CA PHE A 13 1.94 -4.24 9.30
C PHE A 13 2.53 -3.18 8.36
N VAL A 14 3.58 -3.49 7.60
CA VAL A 14 4.08 -2.59 6.56
C VAL A 14 2.99 -2.30 5.53
N ARG A 15 2.30 -3.33 5.05
CA ARG A 15 1.16 -3.18 4.13
C ARG A 15 0.03 -2.36 4.77
N LEU A 16 -0.34 -2.64 6.01
CA LEU A 16 -1.35 -1.88 6.74
C LEU A 16 -1.03 -0.38 6.76
N THR A 17 0.21 -0.05 7.09
CA THR A 17 0.68 1.34 7.17
C THR A 17 0.69 2.00 5.81
N TRP A 18 1.22 1.32 4.79
CA TRP A 18 1.23 1.84 3.43
C TRP A 18 -0.19 2.09 2.92
N HIS A 19 -1.11 1.18 3.12
CA HIS A 19 -2.50 1.33 2.70
C HIS A 19 -3.28 2.40 3.49
N ALA A 20 -2.80 2.79 4.65
CA ALA A 20 -3.30 3.98 5.33
C ALA A 20 -2.70 5.27 4.72
N ALA A 21 -1.39 5.28 4.47
CA ALA A 21 -0.67 6.47 3.99
C ALA A 21 -0.93 6.78 2.51
N GLY A 22 -0.99 5.76 1.68
CA GLY A 22 -1.06 5.88 0.21
C GLY A 22 -2.40 6.39 -0.33
N THR A 23 -3.34 6.70 0.53
CA THR A 23 -4.59 7.40 0.14
C THR A 23 -4.44 8.92 0.07
N TYR A 24 -3.28 9.47 0.46
CA TYR A 24 -3.04 10.90 0.39
C TYR A 24 -3.08 11.44 -1.04
N ARG A 25 -3.66 12.59 -1.22
CA ARG A 25 -3.75 13.28 -2.51
C ARG A 25 -3.49 14.78 -2.37
N ILE A 26 -2.59 15.28 -3.19
CA ILE A 26 -2.13 16.67 -3.13
C ILE A 26 -3.17 17.65 -3.68
N GLY A 27 -4.09 17.19 -4.52
CA GLY A 27 -5.08 18.05 -5.17
C GLY A 27 -6.03 18.76 -4.20
N ASP A 28 -6.34 18.12 -3.07
CA ASP A 28 -7.20 18.68 -2.01
C ASP A 28 -6.65 18.46 -0.59
N GLY A 29 -5.50 17.79 -0.48
CA GLY A 29 -4.88 17.50 0.82
C GLY A 29 -5.60 16.44 1.64
N ARG A 30 -6.55 15.70 1.05
CA ARG A 30 -7.33 14.66 1.74
C ARG A 30 -6.63 13.31 1.70
N GLY A 31 -7.15 12.38 2.46
CA GLY A 31 -6.57 11.05 2.59
C GLY A 31 -5.32 11.00 3.47
N GLY A 32 -4.53 9.95 3.29
CA GLY A 32 -3.32 9.73 4.06
C GLY A 32 -3.53 9.10 5.44
N ALA A 33 -2.44 8.92 6.16
CA ALA A 33 -2.45 8.26 7.47
C ALA A 33 -2.82 9.18 8.63
N GLY A 34 -3.19 10.44 8.35
CA GLY A 34 -3.35 11.48 9.37
C GLY A 34 -4.52 11.34 10.33
N THR A 35 -5.53 10.53 9.98
CA THR A 35 -6.82 10.50 10.70
C THR A 35 -7.28 9.09 11.09
N GLY A 36 -6.53 8.06 10.69
CA GLY A 36 -6.93 6.67 10.91
C GLY A 36 -8.18 6.26 10.12
N ALA A 37 -8.46 6.92 8.99
CA ALA A 37 -9.64 6.73 8.15
C ALA A 37 -9.80 5.31 7.60
N GLN A 38 -8.72 4.54 7.48
CA GLN A 38 -8.76 3.14 7.00
C GLN A 38 -9.69 2.24 7.82
N ARG A 39 -10.10 2.66 9.02
CA ARG A 39 -11.06 1.92 9.86
C ARG A 39 -12.49 1.97 9.32
N PHE A 40 -12.77 2.94 8.45
CA PHE A 40 -14.11 3.27 8.00
C PHE A 40 -14.32 3.02 6.51
N SER A 41 -15.59 2.92 6.13
CA SER A 41 -16.02 2.89 4.74
C SER A 41 -15.65 4.21 4.02
N PRO A 42 -15.32 4.16 2.70
CA PRO A 42 -15.24 2.97 1.87
C PRO A 42 -13.88 2.25 1.99
N LEU A 43 -12.88 2.86 2.61
CA LEU A 43 -11.49 2.40 2.62
C LEU A 43 -11.34 0.98 3.19
N ASN A 44 -12.07 0.68 4.27
CA ASN A 44 -12.00 -0.63 4.93
C ASN A 44 -12.59 -1.77 4.10
N SER A 45 -13.38 -1.47 3.09
CA SER A 45 -14.04 -2.44 2.21
C SER A 45 -13.42 -2.53 0.82
N TRP A 46 -12.44 -1.72 0.52
CA TRP A 46 -11.72 -1.84 -0.75
C TRP A 46 -11.10 -3.22 -0.89
N PRO A 47 -11.24 -3.88 -2.05
CA PRO A 47 -10.73 -5.24 -2.26
C PRO A 47 -9.26 -5.40 -1.90
N ASP A 48 -8.43 -4.40 -2.22
CA ASP A 48 -7.00 -4.45 -1.92
C ASP A 48 -6.67 -4.15 -0.45
N ASN A 49 -7.65 -3.76 0.33
CA ASN A 49 -7.58 -3.69 1.80
C ASN A 49 -8.07 -4.98 2.47
N GLY A 50 -8.31 -6.03 1.70
CA GLY A 50 -8.69 -7.34 2.21
C GLY A 50 -7.71 -7.83 3.27
N ASN A 51 -8.25 -8.41 4.33
CA ASN A 51 -7.52 -8.89 5.52
C ASN A 51 -6.87 -7.80 6.40
N LEU A 52 -6.84 -6.53 6.04
CA LEU A 52 -6.27 -5.48 6.91
C LEU A 52 -7.08 -5.25 8.19
N ASP A 53 -8.33 -5.65 8.23
CA ASP A 53 -9.11 -5.73 9.47
C ASP A 53 -8.46 -6.67 10.50
N LYS A 54 -7.84 -7.76 10.05
CA LYS A 54 -7.08 -8.69 10.91
C LYS A 54 -5.84 -8.01 11.48
N ALA A 55 -5.12 -7.22 10.68
CA ALA A 55 -3.97 -6.46 11.16
C ALA A 55 -4.40 -5.44 12.24
N ARG A 56 -5.50 -4.72 12.03
CA ARG A 56 -6.04 -3.83 13.06
C ARG A 56 -6.44 -4.58 14.33
N ARG A 57 -7.02 -5.77 14.21
CA ARG A 57 -7.36 -6.62 15.37
C ARG A 57 -6.13 -7.08 16.14
N LEU A 58 -5.02 -7.36 15.47
CA LEU A 58 -3.75 -7.68 16.13
C LEU A 58 -3.20 -6.49 16.93
N LEU A 59 -3.49 -5.26 16.52
CA LEU A 59 -3.11 -4.05 17.25
C LEU A 59 -4.07 -3.69 18.39
N TRP A 60 -5.24 -4.32 18.45
CA TRP A 60 -6.27 -4.01 19.44
C TRP A 60 -5.81 -4.12 20.90
N PRO A 61 -5.06 -5.13 21.33
CA PRO A 61 -4.55 -5.21 22.69
C PRO A 61 -3.68 -4.00 23.08
N ILE A 62 -2.91 -3.47 22.12
CA ILE A 62 -2.09 -2.27 22.33
C ILE A 62 -3.02 -1.06 22.48
N LYS A 63 -3.99 -0.91 21.58
CA LYS A 63 -4.97 0.17 21.66
C LYS A 63 -5.77 0.13 22.98
N GLN A 64 -6.16 -1.04 23.44
CA GLN A 64 -6.84 -1.19 24.73
C GLN A 64 -5.96 -0.76 25.90
N LYS A 65 -4.68 -1.14 25.87
CA LYS A 65 -3.73 -0.81 26.94
C LYS A 65 -3.49 0.69 27.07
N TYR A 66 -3.32 1.38 25.94
CA TYR A 66 -2.97 2.80 25.92
C TYR A 66 -4.17 3.73 25.73
N GLY A 67 -5.32 3.22 25.31
CA GLY A 67 -6.55 3.98 25.18
C GLY A 67 -6.41 5.24 24.32
N GLN A 68 -6.68 6.38 24.91
CA GLN A 68 -6.58 7.68 24.24
C GLN A 68 -5.15 8.25 24.18
N GLN A 69 -4.18 7.62 24.85
CA GLN A 69 -2.78 8.05 24.81
C GLN A 69 -2.12 7.84 23.45
N ILE A 70 -2.71 6.98 22.62
CA ILE A 70 -2.30 6.79 21.23
C ILE A 70 -3.53 6.76 20.33
N SER A 71 -3.54 7.57 19.28
CA SER A 71 -4.59 7.50 18.25
C SER A 71 -4.45 6.22 17.41
N TRP A 72 -5.49 5.82 16.72
CA TRP A 72 -5.38 4.79 15.69
C TRP A 72 -4.48 5.24 14.54
N ALA A 73 -4.57 6.51 14.16
CA ALA A 73 -3.70 7.08 13.13
C ALA A 73 -2.22 6.88 13.49
N ASP A 74 -1.83 7.24 14.71
CA ASP A 74 -0.46 7.04 15.18
C ASP A 74 -0.11 5.56 15.33
N LEU A 75 -1.02 4.74 15.84
CA LEU A 75 -0.76 3.31 16.03
C LEU A 75 -0.52 2.58 14.71
N LEU A 76 -1.28 2.92 13.67
CA LEU A 76 -1.10 2.34 12.33
C LEU A 76 0.28 2.67 11.75
N VAL A 77 0.74 3.91 11.88
CA VAL A 77 2.07 4.33 11.40
C VAL A 77 3.18 3.72 12.24
N LEU A 78 3.04 3.75 13.56
CA LEU A 78 4.02 3.17 14.48
C LEU A 78 4.20 1.66 14.25
N ALA A 79 3.11 0.94 13.96
CA ALA A 79 3.17 -0.48 13.67
C ALA A 79 4.04 -0.79 12.44
N GLY A 80 3.95 0.01 11.39
CA GLY A 80 4.81 -0.12 10.20
C GLY A 80 6.28 0.15 10.51
N ASN A 81 6.57 1.22 11.23
CA ASN A 81 7.94 1.53 11.65
C ASN A 81 8.53 0.40 12.50
N ALA A 82 7.81 -0.03 13.53
CA ALA A 82 8.25 -1.13 14.39
C ALA A 82 8.46 -2.44 13.61
N ALA A 83 7.60 -2.70 12.61
CA ALA A 83 7.75 -3.86 11.75
C ALA A 83 9.03 -3.79 10.91
N ILE A 84 9.30 -2.66 10.26
CA ILE A 84 10.53 -2.46 9.47
C ILE A 84 11.77 -2.62 10.36
N GLU A 85 11.77 -2.00 11.53
CA GLU A 85 12.90 -2.08 12.49
C GLU A 85 13.09 -3.49 13.02
N SER A 86 12.01 -4.22 13.29
CA SER A 86 12.08 -5.61 13.75
C SER A 86 12.66 -6.57 12.70
N MET A 87 12.57 -6.21 11.43
CA MET A 87 13.17 -6.94 10.31
C MET A 87 14.59 -6.45 9.95
N GLY A 88 15.16 -5.53 10.73
CA GLY A 88 16.51 -5.01 10.54
C GLY A 88 16.61 -3.76 9.66
N GLY A 89 15.49 -3.23 9.17
CA GLY A 89 15.45 -1.99 8.43
C GLY A 89 15.63 -0.77 9.34
N LYS A 90 16.00 0.35 8.74
CA LYS A 90 16.11 1.63 9.44
C LYS A 90 14.96 2.54 9.02
N THR A 91 14.28 3.14 9.98
CA THR A 91 13.27 4.16 9.75
C THR A 91 13.82 5.55 10.03
N PHE A 92 13.13 6.59 9.55
CA PHE A 92 13.48 7.98 9.88
C PHE A 92 13.00 8.40 11.27
N GLY A 93 12.38 7.50 12.01
CA GLY A 93 11.78 7.76 13.30
C GLY A 93 10.26 7.91 13.23
N PHE A 94 9.68 8.33 14.34
CA PHE A 94 8.23 8.45 14.51
C PHE A 94 7.86 9.76 15.18
N GLY A 95 6.95 10.50 14.58
CA GLY A 95 6.27 11.64 15.19
C GLY A 95 4.82 11.30 15.46
N GLY A 96 4.38 11.41 16.71
CA GLY A 96 3.00 11.22 17.12
C GLY A 96 2.19 12.52 17.11
N GLY A 97 0.89 12.41 17.38
CA GLY A 97 -0.02 13.54 17.51
C GLY A 97 -1.09 13.63 16.44
N ARG A 98 -1.22 12.60 15.60
CA ARG A 98 -2.31 12.53 14.62
C ARG A 98 -3.64 12.30 15.33
N PRO A 99 -4.69 13.05 15.00
CA PRO A 99 -6.02 12.81 15.54
C PRO A 99 -6.69 11.60 14.89
N ASP A 100 -7.70 11.07 15.58
CA ASP A 100 -8.61 10.08 14.98
C ASP A 100 -9.89 10.76 14.52
N ILE A 101 -10.41 10.36 13.36
CA ILE A 101 -11.82 10.59 13.04
C ILE A 101 -12.70 9.52 13.71
N TRP A 102 -13.96 9.86 13.94
CA TRP A 102 -14.93 9.02 14.65
C TRP A 102 -16.06 8.49 13.77
N HIS A 103 -16.09 8.91 12.52
CA HIS A 103 -17.05 8.47 11.50
C HIS A 103 -16.40 8.53 10.11
N PRO A 104 -16.98 7.88 9.10
CA PRO A 104 -16.52 7.99 7.72
C PRO A 104 -16.48 9.45 7.23
N GLU A 105 -15.56 9.75 6.34
CA GLU A 105 -15.49 11.02 5.62
C GLU A 105 -16.34 10.89 4.34
N GLU A 106 -17.65 11.13 4.46
CA GLU A 106 -18.61 10.90 3.38
C GLU A 106 -18.51 11.91 2.23
N ASP A 107 -17.84 13.02 2.46
CA ASP A 107 -17.62 14.09 1.48
C ASP A 107 -16.43 13.83 0.55
N ILE A 108 -15.65 12.77 0.78
CA ILE A 108 -14.52 12.44 -0.08
C ILE A 108 -14.96 11.53 -1.22
N TYR A 109 -14.80 12.02 -2.45
CA TYR A 109 -14.94 11.21 -3.64
C TYR A 109 -13.62 10.51 -3.97
N TRP A 110 -13.65 9.18 -4.04
CA TRP A 110 -12.47 8.34 -4.28
C TRP A 110 -12.35 7.84 -5.73
N GLY A 111 -13.24 8.25 -6.60
CA GLY A 111 -13.32 7.77 -7.97
C GLY A 111 -14.33 6.66 -8.16
N PRO A 112 -14.45 6.11 -9.39
CA PRO A 112 -15.40 5.04 -9.69
C PRO A 112 -14.93 3.74 -9.05
N GLU A 113 -15.68 3.27 -8.04
CA GLU A 113 -15.34 2.06 -7.29
C GLU A 113 -15.66 0.77 -8.04
N GLU A 114 -16.58 0.83 -9.00
CA GLU A 114 -17.02 -0.34 -9.75
C GLU A 114 -15.98 -0.87 -10.73
N GLU A 115 -15.00 -0.06 -11.10
CA GLU A 115 -14.01 -0.38 -12.12
C GLU A 115 -12.57 -0.36 -11.59
N MET A 116 -12.30 -1.22 -10.63
CA MET A 116 -11.03 -1.29 -9.91
C MET A 116 -9.79 -1.35 -10.78
N LEU A 117 -9.84 -2.10 -11.88
CA LEU A 117 -8.75 -2.29 -12.84
C LEU A 117 -8.99 -1.51 -14.14
N GLY A 118 -10.07 -0.75 -14.21
CA GLY A 118 -10.48 -0.05 -15.42
C GLY A 118 -9.53 1.08 -15.80
N ASN A 119 -9.37 1.26 -17.09
CA ASN A 119 -8.67 2.41 -17.64
C ASN A 119 -9.54 3.68 -17.64
N ASN A 120 -10.82 3.56 -17.30
CA ASN A 120 -11.81 4.65 -17.32
C ASN A 120 -11.56 5.74 -16.29
N ARG A 121 -10.71 5.49 -15.30
CA ARG A 121 -10.26 6.52 -14.36
C ARG A 121 -9.34 7.56 -14.98
N TYR A 122 -8.73 7.24 -16.12
CA TYR A 122 -7.87 8.15 -16.85
C TYR A 122 -8.64 8.91 -17.92
N VAL A 123 -8.28 10.16 -18.15
CA VAL A 123 -8.80 11.03 -19.20
C VAL A 123 -7.69 11.49 -20.13
N GLY A 124 -8.02 11.70 -21.40
CA GLY A 124 -7.05 12.16 -22.40
C GLY A 124 -5.83 11.26 -22.51
N GLU A 125 -4.65 11.82 -22.31
CA GLU A 125 -3.36 11.11 -22.34
C GLU A 125 -3.07 10.40 -21.01
N ARG A 126 -4.04 9.71 -20.44
CA ARG A 126 -3.96 8.95 -19.18
C ARG A 126 -3.65 9.84 -17.97
N LEU A 127 -4.33 10.96 -17.86
CA LEU A 127 -4.31 11.80 -16.67
C LEU A 127 -5.47 11.43 -15.74
N LEU A 128 -5.27 11.57 -14.46
CA LEU A 128 -6.34 11.42 -13.48
C LEU A 128 -7.13 12.71 -13.33
N ASN A 129 -8.45 12.60 -13.16
CA ASN A 129 -9.27 13.75 -12.80
C ASN A 129 -8.87 14.29 -11.42
N ASN A 130 -8.80 15.62 -11.28
CA ASN A 130 -8.65 16.21 -9.95
C ASN A 130 -9.88 15.94 -9.08
N PRO A 131 -9.69 15.63 -7.79
CA PRO A 131 -8.42 15.54 -7.05
C PRO A 131 -7.86 14.12 -6.93
N LEU A 132 -8.28 13.19 -7.80
CA LEU A 132 -7.95 11.78 -7.66
C LEU A 132 -6.42 11.54 -7.66
N ALA A 133 -6.02 10.58 -6.87
CA ALA A 133 -4.67 10.01 -6.83
C ALA A 133 -4.81 8.48 -6.77
N ALA A 134 -4.46 7.86 -5.66
CA ALA A 134 -4.77 6.47 -5.44
C ALA A 134 -6.29 6.28 -5.30
N VAL A 135 -6.83 5.39 -6.09
CA VAL A 135 -8.25 5.01 -6.09
C VAL A 135 -8.29 3.53 -5.76
N GLN A 136 -9.00 3.12 -4.72
CA GLN A 136 -9.04 1.72 -4.29
C GLN A 136 -7.64 1.12 -4.09
N MET A 137 -7.01 1.57 -3.03
CA MET A 137 -5.64 1.32 -2.65
C MET A 137 -5.12 -0.07 -3.05
N GLY A 138 -3.99 -0.09 -3.72
CA GLY A 138 -3.19 -1.25 -4.07
C GLY A 138 -3.18 -1.60 -5.56
N LEU A 139 -4.31 -1.49 -6.23
CA LEU A 139 -4.41 -1.78 -7.67
C LEU A 139 -4.42 -0.52 -8.54
N ILE A 140 -4.19 0.54 -7.93
CA ILE A 140 -4.50 1.86 -8.27
C ILE A 140 -3.57 2.47 -9.27
N TYR A 141 -2.35 2.09 -9.22
CA TYR A 141 -1.31 2.80 -9.94
C TYR A 141 -0.92 2.05 -11.20
N VAL A 142 -1.16 0.77 -11.22
CA VAL A 142 -0.84 -0.03 -12.41
C VAL A 142 -1.88 -1.14 -12.55
N ASN A 143 -2.56 -1.17 -13.70
CA ASN A 143 -3.24 -2.38 -14.08
C ASN A 143 -2.17 -3.48 -14.23
N PRO A 144 -2.28 -4.62 -13.53
CA PRO A 144 -1.30 -5.71 -13.64
C PRO A 144 -1.15 -6.25 -15.06
N GLN A 145 -2.17 -6.05 -15.88
CA GLN A 145 -2.14 -6.37 -17.30
C GLN A 145 -1.54 -5.25 -18.16
N GLY A 146 -1.04 -4.17 -17.53
CA GLY A 146 -0.53 -2.99 -18.20
C GLY A 146 -1.63 -2.02 -18.64
N PRO A 147 -1.24 -0.79 -19.03
CA PRO A 147 -2.16 0.19 -19.57
C PRO A 147 -2.93 -0.38 -20.77
N ASP A 148 -4.26 -0.28 -20.73
CA ASP A 148 -5.17 -0.80 -21.76
C ASP A 148 -4.99 -2.32 -22.02
N GLY A 149 -4.58 -3.07 -21.00
CA GLY A 149 -4.30 -4.51 -21.12
C GLY A 149 -3.00 -4.85 -21.85
N ASN A 150 -2.12 -3.88 -22.07
CA ASN A 150 -0.85 -4.09 -22.74
C ASN A 150 0.30 -4.03 -21.71
N PRO A 151 1.02 -5.14 -21.46
CA PRO A 151 2.07 -5.24 -20.46
C PRO A 151 3.38 -4.57 -20.92
N ASP A 152 3.33 -3.27 -21.19
CA ASP A 152 4.48 -2.46 -21.57
C ASP A 152 5.00 -1.67 -20.34
N PRO A 153 6.23 -1.97 -19.83
CA PRO A 153 6.80 -1.28 -18.68
C PRO A 153 6.93 0.22 -18.87
N LYS A 154 7.18 0.69 -20.09
CA LYS A 154 7.30 2.14 -20.37
C LYS A 154 5.97 2.85 -20.25
N LYS A 155 4.89 2.22 -20.71
CA LYS A 155 3.54 2.74 -20.54
C LYS A 155 3.13 2.72 -19.09
N SER A 156 3.43 1.64 -18.36
CA SER A 156 3.17 1.53 -16.92
C SER A 156 3.90 2.62 -16.13
N ALA A 157 5.10 3.00 -16.52
CA ALA A 157 5.84 4.08 -15.87
C ALA A 157 5.11 5.44 -15.92
N HIS A 158 4.34 5.69 -16.98
CA HIS A 158 3.51 6.90 -17.05
C HIS A 158 2.41 6.88 -15.98
N ASP A 159 1.64 5.79 -15.90
CA ASP A 159 0.58 5.65 -14.91
C ASP A 159 1.11 5.70 -13.46
N ILE A 160 2.26 5.09 -13.23
CA ILE A 160 2.94 5.14 -11.93
C ILE A 160 3.27 6.59 -11.56
N ARG A 161 3.92 7.32 -12.46
CA ARG A 161 4.28 8.72 -12.22
C ARG A 161 3.06 9.60 -11.98
N GLU A 162 2.01 9.43 -12.78
CA GLU A 162 0.76 10.18 -12.63
C GLU A 162 0.15 9.93 -11.24
N THR A 163 0.05 8.68 -10.82
CA THR A 163 -0.57 8.33 -9.54
C THR A 163 0.28 8.73 -8.35
N PHE A 164 1.56 8.34 -8.34
CA PHE A 164 2.45 8.64 -7.21
C PHE A 164 2.83 10.13 -7.12
N GLY A 165 2.92 10.82 -8.26
CA GLY A 165 3.09 12.27 -8.28
C GLY A 165 1.93 12.99 -7.59
N ARG A 166 0.69 12.49 -7.75
CA ARG A 166 -0.48 13.00 -7.04
C ARG A 166 -0.52 12.65 -5.55
N MET A 167 0.30 11.73 -5.11
CA MET A 167 0.57 11.45 -3.70
C MET A 167 1.77 12.24 -3.15
N ALA A 168 2.25 13.23 -3.87
CA ALA A 168 3.42 14.07 -3.57
C ALA A 168 4.76 13.30 -3.58
N MET A 169 4.88 12.23 -4.36
CA MET A 169 6.10 11.43 -4.46
C MET A 169 6.83 11.72 -5.78
N ASN A 170 8.13 11.92 -5.70
CA ASN A 170 8.99 11.96 -6.88
C ASN A 170 9.39 10.54 -7.33
N ASP A 171 10.09 10.44 -8.45
CA ASP A 171 10.50 9.14 -9.03
C ASP A 171 11.37 8.32 -8.06
N TYR A 172 12.29 8.98 -7.35
CA TYR A 172 13.17 8.30 -6.40
C TYR A 172 12.38 7.72 -5.21
N GLU A 173 11.50 8.52 -4.64
CA GLU A 173 10.63 8.09 -3.53
C GLU A 173 9.68 6.98 -3.96
N THR A 174 9.14 7.07 -5.16
CA THR A 174 8.26 6.06 -5.75
C THR A 174 8.98 4.73 -5.90
N VAL A 175 10.18 4.73 -6.48
CA VAL A 175 10.99 3.50 -6.62
C VAL A 175 11.41 2.95 -5.26
N ALA A 176 11.83 3.80 -4.34
CA ALA A 176 12.23 3.38 -3.00
C ALA A 176 11.07 2.72 -2.25
N LEU A 177 9.86 3.28 -2.35
CA LEU A 177 8.66 2.71 -1.74
C LEU A 177 8.27 1.37 -2.38
N ILE A 178 8.19 1.32 -3.71
CA ILE A 178 7.73 0.11 -4.41
C ILE A 178 8.76 -1.01 -4.25
N ALA A 179 10.03 -0.75 -4.58
CA ALA A 179 11.09 -1.73 -4.46
C ALA A 179 11.31 -2.14 -3.00
N GLY A 180 11.38 -1.18 -2.09
CA GLY A 180 11.55 -1.44 -0.66
C GLY A 180 10.38 -2.22 -0.06
N GLY A 181 9.14 -1.83 -0.39
CA GLY A 181 7.95 -2.52 0.12
C GLY A 181 7.83 -3.96 -0.39
N HIS A 182 8.14 -4.20 -1.65
CA HIS A 182 8.04 -5.53 -2.26
C HIS A 182 9.20 -6.46 -1.87
N THR A 183 10.21 -6.00 -1.17
CA THR A 183 11.24 -6.87 -0.57
C THR A 183 10.75 -7.61 0.68
N PHE A 184 9.62 -7.20 1.25
CA PHE A 184 9.03 -7.83 2.43
C PHE A 184 7.85 -8.72 2.05
N GLY A 185 7.72 -9.87 2.72
CA GLY A 185 6.60 -10.78 2.53
C GLY A 185 6.77 -11.72 1.34
N LYS A 186 5.64 -12.21 0.84
CA LYS A 186 5.56 -13.12 -0.30
C LYS A 186 4.62 -12.57 -1.35
N SER A 187 5.01 -12.67 -2.60
CA SER A 187 4.14 -12.36 -3.73
C SER A 187 3.18 -13.51 -3.98
N HIS A 188 1.92 -13.18 -4.22
CA HIS A 188 0.92 -14.09 -4.75
C HIS A 188 0.44 -13.52 -6.08
N GLY A 189 0.63 -14.24 -7.15
CA GLY A 189 0.22 -13.81 -8.47
C GLY A 189 -0.71 -14.79 -9.14
N ALA A 190 -1.32 -14.39 -10.24
CA ALA A 190 -2.08 -15.27 -11.13
C ALA A 190 -1.16 -16.07 -12.08
N GLY A 191 0.15 -15.83 -12.05
CA GLY A 191 1.13 -16.55 -12.84
C GLY A 191 1.49 -17.92 -12.24
N ASP A 192 2.20 -18.72 -13.05
CA ASP A 192 2.73 -20.01 -12.63
C ASP A 192 3.71 -19.83 -11.47
N ASP A 193 3.47 -20.52 -10.35
CA ASP A 193 4.32 -20.50 -9.16
C ASP A 193 5.71 -21.08 -9.41
N GLY A 194 5.88 -21.95 -10.41
CA GLY A 194 7.17 -22.43 -10.89
C GLY A 194 8.09 -21.34 -11.45
N LEU A 195 7.54 -20.16 -11.77
CA LEU A 195 8.28 -18.97 -12.18
C LEU A 195 8.74 -18.10 -10.99
N VAL A 196 8.26 -18.39 -9.79
CA VAL A 196 8.70 -17.72 -8.56
C VAL A 196 10.05 -18.34 -8.18
N GLY A 197 11.10 -17.52 -8.23
CA GLY A 197 12.44 -17.95 -7.81
C GLY A 197 12.54 -18.21 -6.30
N VAL A 198 13.76 -18.38 -5.82
CA VAL A 198 14.04 -18.51 -4.38
C VAL A 198 13.50 -17.32 -3.60
N GLY A 199 13.13 -17.56 -2.33
CA GLY A 199 12.63 -16.50 -1.45
C GLY A 199 13.63 -15.35 -1.28
N PRO A 200 13.16 -14.16 -0.88
CA PRO A 200 14.05 -13.00 -0.70
C PRO A 200 15.20 -13.24 0.27
N GLU A 201 15.00 -14.15 1.24
CA GLU A 201 16.01 -14.51 2.22
C GLU A 201 17.17 -15.33 1.63
N ASP A 202 16.88 -16.07 0.56
CA ASP A 202 17.84 -16.99 -0.10
C ASP A 202 18.33 -16.46 -1.45
N ALA A 203 17.75 -15.34 -1.92
CA ALA A 203 18.11 -14.73 -3.19
C ALA A 203 19.28 -13.73 -3.02
N PRO A 204 20.24 -13.71 -3.96
CA PRO A 204 21.17 -12.59 -4.00
C PRO A 204 20.44 -11.27 -4.21
N MET A 205 20.99 -10.17 -3.66
CA MET A 205 20.31 -8.86 -3.64
C MET A 205 19.90 -8.40 -5.04
N GLU A 206 20.67 -8.72 -6.06
CA GLU A 206 20.40 -8.39 -7.45
C GLU A 206 19.15 -9.11 -7.99
N LEU A 207 18.85 -10.30 -7.50
CA LEU A 207 17.69 -11.08 -7.92
C LEU A 207 16.43 -10.75 -7.11
N SER A 208 16.56 -10.25 -5.89
CA SER A 208 15.40 -9.83 -5.08
C SER A 208 14.67 -8.64 -5.71
N LEU A 209 15.37 -7.81 -6.48
CA LEU A 209 14.80 -6.67 -7.20
C LEU A 209 14.17 -7.07 -8.54
N ILE A 210 14.55 -8.18 -9.16
CA ILE A 210 14.02 -8.62 -10.46
C ILE A 210 12.57 -9.10 -10.35
N HIS A 211 12.18 -9.64 -9.21
CA HIS A 211 10.78 -10.08 -8.98
C HIS A 211 9.79 -8.92 -8.88
N ILE A 212 10.27 -7.71 -8.72
CA ILE A 212 9.46 -6.49 -8.62
C ILE A 212 9.17 -5.90 -10.01
N SER A 213 9.99 -6.21 -11.00
CA SER A 213 10.00 -5.53 -12.29
C SER A 213 9.22 -6.23 -13.40
N GLU A 214 8.60 -7.37 -13.16
CA GLU A 214 7.79 -8.04 -14.17
C GLU A 214 6.33 -7.54 -14.19
N PRO A 215 5.95 -6.71 -15.17
CA PRO A 215 4.62 -6.09 -15.23
C PRO A 215 3.47 -7.07 -15.51
N THR A 216 3.78 -8.32 -15.83
CA THR A 216 2.80 -9.34 -16.18
C THR A 216 2.27 -10.14 -14.99
N ARG A 217 2.72 -9.85 -13.77
CA ARG A 217 2.29 -10.58 -12.58
C ARG A 217 1.45 -9.69 -11.68
N GLN A 218 0.23 -10.09 -11.51
CA GLN A 218 -0.66 -9.55 -10.49
C GLN A 218 -0.09 -9.93 -9.12
N CYS A 219 0.83 -9.11 -8.61
CA CYS A 219 1.32 -9.28 -7.25
C CYS A 219 0.30 -8.74 -6.27
N SER A 220 -0.65 -9.57 -5.88
CA SER A 220 -1.35 -9.33 -4.64
C SER A 220 -0.47 -9.89 -3.52
N ILE A 221 0.01 -9.03 -2.65
CA ILE A 221 0.66 -9.48 -1.42
C ILE A 221 -0.47 -9.89 -0.49
N SER A 222 -0.74 -11.18 -0.37
CA SER A 222 -1.66 -11.70 0.64
C SER A 222 -0.87 -12.39 1.74
N TYR A 223 -1.25 -12.17 2.97
CA TYR A 223 -0.60 -12.72 4.18
C TYR A 223 -1.51 -13.68 4.91
#